data_7636f7a1b466e6a6259deb2531878518
#
_entry.id   7636f7a1b466e6a6259deb2531878518
#
_cell.length_a   1.000
_cell.length_b   1.000
_cell.length_c   1.000
_cell.angle_alpha   90.00
_cell.angle_beta   90.00
_cell.angle_gamma   90.00
#
_symmetry.space_group_name_H-M   'P 1'
#
loop_
_entity.id
_entity.type
_entity.pdbx_description
1 polymer ?
#
loop_
_entity_poly.entity_id
_entity_poly.type
_entity_poly.pdbx_seq_one_letter_code
_entity_poly.pdbx_strand_id
1 'polypeptide(L)'
;MNTESPVGRRTALCGIVVALAVPSGLVTACSSGSAGTGSTPPAQGGSTPTSGSSGSTGTALVALADVPEGGGAVVDGPGGKKIVVARVSATEVKAFDATCPHQGSIVAEPSGGTITCPSHGSQFSPADGSVKKGPATSGLRAVAVKVDGDQVVLT
;
A
#
# COMPACT_ATOMS: atom_id res chain seq x y z
N MET A 1 -11.45 52.91 -1.87
CA MET A 1 -9.99 52.82 -2.01
C MET A 1 -9.66 51.42 -2.45
N ASN A 2 -9.40 51.29 -3.74
CA ASN A 2 -9.11 50.03 -4.41
C ASN A 2 -7.63 49.74 -4.29
N THR A 3 -7.24 48.58 -3.84
CA THR A 3 -5.87 48.09 -3.92
C THR A 3 -5.89 46.77 -4.70
N GLU A 4 -5.69 46.90 -6.00
CA GLU A 4 -5.40 45.82 -6.91
C GLU A 4 -4.00 45.29 -6.63
N SER A 5 -3.87 43.98 -6.47
CA SER A 5 -2.57 43.28 -6.43
C SER A 5 -2.24 42.69 -7.78
N PRO A 6 -1.00 42.84 -8.29
CA PRO A 6 -0.67 42.45 -9.67
C PRO A 6 -0.41 40.96 -9.81
N VAL A 7 -1.00 40.42 -10.87
CA VAL A 7 -0.76 39.10 -11.42
C VAL A 7 0.69 38.98 -11.94
N GLY A 8 1.49 38.19 -11.29
CA GLY A 8 2.83 37.80 -11.75
C GLY A 8 2.80 36.65 -12.75
N ARG A 9 2.80 36.95 -14.02
CA ARG A 9 3.09 35.99 -15.10
C ARG A 9 4.59 35.70 -15.10
N ARG A 10 4.97 34.47 -14.88
CA ARG A 10 6.31 33.98 -15.25
C ARG A 10 6.18 32.71 -16.05
N THR A 11 6.18 32.90 -17.34
CA THR A 11 6.50 31.94 -18.38
C THR A 11 7.98 31.60 -18.27
N ALA A 12 8.32 30.35 -18.15
CA ALA A 12 9.67 29.85 -18.42
C ALA A 12 9.55 28.58 -19.24
N LEU A 13 9.72 28.76 -20.53
CA LEU A 13 10.04 27.71 -21.51
C LEU A 13 11.51 27.30 -21.29
N CYS A 14 11.78 26.03 -21.18
CA CYS A 14 13.06 25.45 -21.57
C CYS A 14 12.81 24.03 -22.08
N GLY A 15 12.79 23.93 -23.40
CA GLY A 15 12.88 22.66 -24.10
C GLY A 15 14.34 22.22 -24.17
N ILE A 16 14.59 20.96 -23.89
CA ILE A 16 15.80 20.26 -24.35
C ILE A 16 15.36 18.91 -24.91
N VAL A 17 15.40 18.83 -26.22
CA VAL A 17 15.33 17.60 -27.00
C VAL A 17 16.74 17.03 -27.05
N VAL A 18 16.98 15.86 -26.46
CA VAL A 18 18.19 15.08 -26.68
C VAL A 18 17.75 13.78 -27.33
N ALA A 19 18.01 13.71 -28.65
CA ALA A 19 17.93 12.50 -29.42
C ALA A 19 19.27 11.74 -29.26
N LEU A 20 19.23 10.52 -28.77
CA LEU A 20 20.35 9.59 -28.80
C LEU A 20 19.97 8.35 -29.59
N ALA A 21 20.70 8.16 -30.66
CA ALA A 21 20.62 7.07 -31.59
C ALA A 21 21.11 5.75 -30.96
N VAL A 22 20.39 4.67 -31.25
CA VAL A 22 20.73 3.30 -30.86
C VAL A 22 21.40 2.63 -32.06
N PRO A 23 22.58 2.00 -31.97
CA PRO A 23 23.08 1.10 -33.00
C PRO A 23 22.62 -0.33 -32.74
N SER A 24 22.07 -0.93 -33.78
CA SER A 24 21.70 -2.33 -33.90
C SER A 24 22.94 -3.22 -33.87
N GLY A 25 22.91 -4.26 -33.05
CA GLY A 25 23.85 -5.35 -33.08
C GLY A 25 23.13 -6.68 -33.17
N LEU A 26 23.09 -7.25 -34.37
CA LEU A 26 22.74 -8.65 -34.62
C LEU A 26 23.91 -9.57 -34.20
N VAL A 27 23.62 -10.56 -33.40
CA VAL A 27 24.44 -11.79 -33.33
C VAL A 27 23.54 -13.01 -33.32
N THR A 28 23.51 -13.65 -34.45
CA THR A 28 23.06 -15.01 -34.69
C THR A 28 24.14 -15.99 -34.25
N ALA A 29 23.80 -17.00 -33.47
CA ALA A 29 24.58 -18.24 -33.43
C ALA A 29 23.66 -19.41 -33.05
N CYS A 30 23.29 -20.18 -34.04
CA CYS A 30 22.83 -21.55 -33.89
C CYS A 30 24.04 -22.43 -33.56
N SER A 31 23.91 -23.36 -32.66
CA SER A 31 24.69 -24.62 -32.71
C SER A 31 23.93 -25.71 -31.97
N SER A 32 23.58 -26.71 -32.77
CA SER A 32 23.10 -28.03 -32.39
C SER A 32 24.22 -28.84 -31.76
N GLY A 33 23.95 -29.61 -30.72
CA GLY A 33 24.91 -30.55 -30.15
C GLY A 33 24.30 -31.45 -29.09
N SER A 34 24.21 -32.73 -29.46
CA SER A 34 23.69 -33.90 -28.75
C SER A 34 24.25 -34.18 -27.35
N ALA A 35 23.40 -34.82 -26.58
CA ALA A 35 23.58 -35.92 -25.63
C ALA A 35 24.80 -35.90 -24.67
N GLY A 36 24.49 -35.88 -23.37
CA GLY A 36 25.44 -36.16 -22.28
C GLY A 36 24.73 -36.31 -20.95
N THR A 37 24.65 -37.51 -20.50
CA THR A 37 24.21 -38.09 -19.24
C THR A 37 24.65 -37.34 -17.98
N GLY A 38 23.74 -37.13 -17.06
CA GLY A 38 23.98 -37.17 -15.60
C GLY A 38 24.76 -36.04 -14.98
N SER A 39 24.05 -35.15 -14.31
CA SER A 39 24.50 -34.57 -13.05
C SER A 39 23.37 -33.75 -12.45
N THR A 40 23.00 -34.11 -11.25
CA THR A 40 22.07 -33.45 -10.31
C THR A 40 22.37 -31.95 -10.24
N PRO A 41 21.40 -31.04 -10.46
CA PRO A 41 21.58 -29.64 -10.13
C PRO A 41 21.52 -29.46 -8.59
N PRO A 42 22.38 -28.62 -8.02
CA PRO A 42 22.24 -28.24 -6.63
C PRO A 42 20.93 -27.47 -6.47
N ALA A 43 20.15 -27.89 -5.49
CA ALA A 43 18.96 -27.21 -5.06
C ALA A 43 19.30 -25.76 -4.71
N GLN A 44 18.85 -24.83 -5.54
CA GLN A 44 18.75 -23.45 -5.13
C GLN A 44 17.67 -23.39 -4.04
N GLY A 45 18.12 -23.15 -2.83
CA GLY A 45 17.26 -22.90 -1.70
C GLY A 45 16.36 -21.72 -1.98
N GLY A 46 15.11 -21.99 -2.35
CA GLY A 46 14.05 -21.02 -2.22
C GLY A 46 13.94 -20.67 -0.74
N SER A 47 14.39 -19.49 -0.38
CA SER A 47 14.08 -18.91 0.93
C SER A 47 12.58 -18.65 0.96
N THR A 48 11.83 -19.65 1.35
CA THR A 48 10.49 -19.43 1.88
C THR A 48 10.68 -18.53 3.12
N PRO A 49 10.01 -17.39 3.21
CA PRO A 49 9.96 -16.67 4.45
C PRO A 49 9.26 -17.59 5.45
N THR A 50 10.05 -18.15 6.36
CA THR A 50 9.55 -18.84 7.53
C THR A 50 8.80 -17.79 8.34
N SER A 51 7.49 -17.79 8.25
CA SER A 51 6.62 -17.13 9.21
C SER A 51 6.94 -17.74 10.57
N GLY A 52 7.81 -17.06 11.32
CA GLY A 52 8.03 -17.36 12.72
C GLY A 52 6.71 -17.15 13.44
N SER A 53 5.98 -18.22 13.68
CA SER A 53 4.82 -18.27 14.56
C SER A 53 5.31 -18.08 15.99
N SER A 54 5.60 -16.84 16.37
CA SER A 54 5.61 -16.45 17.77
C SER A 54 4.16 -16.46 18.23
N GLY A 55 3.85 -17.25 19.27
CA GLY A 55 2.51 -17.52 19.76
C GLY A 55 1.72 -16.26 20.12
N SER A 56 1.13 -15.66 19.11
CA SER A 56 0.22 -14.54 19.23
C SER A 56 -1.18 -15.09 19.44
N THR A 57 -1.86 -14.64 20.50
CA THR A 57 -3.22 -15.09 20.88
C THR A 57 -4.31 -14.51 19.95
N GLY A 58 -3.96 -13.98 18.79
CA GLY A 58 -4.87 -13.38 17.80
C GLY A 58 -4.48 -13.75 16.38
N THR A 59 -5.42 -13.57 15.43
CA THR A 59 -5.13 -13.74 14.01
C THR A 59 -4.23 -12.59 13.54
N ALA A 60 -3.01 -12.90 13.10
CA ALA A 60 -2.10 -11.92 12.54
C ALA A 60 -2.68 -11.35 11.24
N LEU A 61 -2.67 -10.04 11.10
CA LEU A 61 -3.12 -9.31 9.91
C LEU A 61 -1.94 -8.88 9.04
N VAL A 62 -0.95 -8.24 9.65
CA VAL A 62 0.18 -7.63 8.93
C VAL A 62 1.35 -7.40 9.89
N ALA A 63 2.58 -7.46 9.38
CA ALA A 63 3.73 -7.04 10.16
C ALA A 63 3.71 -5.52 10.39
N LEU A 64 4.06 -5.09 11.59
CA LEU A 64 4.08 -3.66 11.95
C LEU A 64 5.05 -2.86 11.06
N ALA A 65 6.12 -3.51 10.60
CA ALA A 65 7.11 -2.92 9.69
C ALA A 65 6.51 -2.59 8.31
N ASP A 66 5.48 -3.31 7.87
CA ASP A 66 4.81 -3.09 6.59
C ASP A 66 3.72 -1.99 6.68
N VAL A 67 3.50 -1.44 7.86
CA VAL A 67 2.55 -0.36 8.10
C VAL A 67 3.33 0.93 8.38
N PRO A 68 3.49 1.83 7.39
CA PRO A 68 4.28 3.04 7.58
C PRO A 68 3.66 3.97 8.62
N GLU A 69 4.50 4.66 9.39
CA GLU A 69 4.07 5.62 10.40
C GLU A 69 3.39 6.83 9.76
N GLY A 70 2.24 7.24 10.28
CA GLY A 70 1.41 8.29 9.68
C GLY A 70 0.69 7.87 8.39
N GLY A 71 0.83 6.60 8.00
CA GLY A 71 0.19 5.95 6.87
C GLY A 71 -0.57 4.70 7.28
N GLY A 72 -0.54 3.68 6.44
CA GLY A 72 -1.23 2.42 6.71
C GLY A 72 -1.15 1.44 5.55
N ALA A 73 -1.89 0.35 5.68
CA ALA A 73 -2.02 -0.69 4.66
C ALA A 73 -3.45 -1.20 4.57
N VAL A 74 -3.85 -1.70 3.41
CA VAL A 74 -5.10 -2.43 3.22
C VAL A 74 -4.77 -3.91 3.08
N VAL A 75 -5.24 -4.72 4.01
CA VAL A 75 -4.90 -6.14 4.13
C VAL A 75 -6.13 -7.03 4.06
N ASP A 76 -5.91 -8.31 3.81
CA ASP A 76 -6.98 -9.31 3.89
C ASP A 76 -7.21 -9.72 5.33
N GLY A 77 -8.46 -9.62 5.76
CA GLY A 77 -8.91 -10.10 7.04
C GLY A 77 -9.68 -11.43 6.94
N PRO A 78 -10.11 -11.98 8.07
CA PRO A 78 -10.89 -13.20 8.10
C PRO A 78 -12.17 -13.10 7.27
N GLY A 79 -12.53 -14.20 6.61
CA GLY A 79 -13.74 -14.28 5.80
C GLY A 79 -13.69 -13.47 4.50
N GLY A 80 -12.50 -13.15 3.99
CA GLY A 80 -12.33 -12.43 2.72
C GLY A 80 -12.65 -10.93 2.79
N LYS A 81 -12.81 -10.38 3.99
CA LYS A 81 -12.99 -8.94 4.18
C LYS A 81 -11.68 -8.20 4.06
N LYS A 82 -11.72 -7.01 3.48
CA LYS A 82 -10.56 -6.10 3.50
C LYS A 82 -10.60 -5.24 4.75
N ILE A 83 -9.44 -5.10 5.39
CA ILE A 83 -9.25 -4.29 6.59
C ILE A 83 -8.21 -3.21 6.26
N VAL A 84 -8.52 -1.96 6.53
CA VAL A 84 -7.55 -0.88 6.49
C VAL A 84 -6.93 -0.72 7.87
N VAL A 85 -5.61 -0.87 7.95
CA VAL A 85 -4.81 -0.66 9.16
C VAL A 85 -4.12 0.68 9.04
N ALA A 86 -4.30 1.55 10.01
CA ALA A 86 -3.69 2.86 10.08
C ALA A 86 -2.70 2.91 11.27
N ARG A 87 -1.45 3.28 11.01
CA ARG A 87 -0.46 3.53 12.06
C ARG A 87 -0.45 4.99 12.43
N VAL A 88 -1.13 5.31 13.52
CA VAL A 88 -1.35 6.68 13.98
C VAL A 88 -0.09 7.25 14.65
N SER A 89 0.68 6.38 15.32
CA SER A 89 1.97 6.71 15.93
C SER A 89 2.91 5.49 15.92
N ALA A 90 4.10 5.64 16.47
CA ALA A 90 5.10 4.56 16.54
C ALA A 90 4.54 3.28 17.20
N THR A 91 3.64 3.42 18.16
CA THR A 91 3.09 2.31 18.96
C THR A 91 1.58 2.16 18.84
N GLU A 92 0.90 3.05 18.14
CA GLU A 92 -0.56 3.05 18.04
C GLU A 92 -1.02 2.71 16.63
N VAL A 93 -1.79 1.63 16.54
CA VAL A 93 -2.47 1.22 15.32
C VAL A 93 -3.97 1.24 15.52
N LYS A 94 -4.70 1.61 14.47
CA LYS A 94 -6.15 1.50 14.37
C LYS A 94 -6.49 0.67 13.15
N ALA A 95 -7.58 -0.06 13.22
CA ALA A 95 -8.05 -0.80 12.06
C ALA A 95 -9.55 -0.58 11.84
N PHE A 96 -9.95 -0.63 10.59
CA PHE A 96 -11.34 -0.45 10.19
C PHE A 96 -11.68 -1.41 9.05
N ASP A 97 -12.96 -1.77 8.93
CA ASP A 97 -13.47 -2.40 7.72
C ASP A 97 -13.21 -1.44 6.55
N ALA A 98 -12.49 -1.94 5.55
CA ALA A 98 -12.09 -1.11 4.40
C ALA A 98 -13.26 -0.81 3.43
N THR A 99 -14.45 -1.32 3.73
CA THR A 99 -15.65 -1.10 2.92
C THR A 99 -16.22 0.29 3.16
N CYS A 100 -16.18 1.14 2.13
CA CYS A 100 -16.76 2.49 2.20
C CYS A 100 -18.29 2.42 2.36
N PRO A 101 -18.85 3.04 3.39
CA PRO A 101 -20.29 2.95 3.68
C PRO A 101 -21.18 3.71 2.66
N HIS A 102 -20.58 4.45 1.73
CA HIS A 102 -21.34 5.10 0.65
C HIS A 102 -21.90 4.08 -0.37
N GLN A 103 -21.04 3.24 -0.97
CA GLN A 103 -21.42 2.27 -2.01
C GLN A 103 -20.59 0.98 -1.98
N GLY A 104 -19.96 0.63 -0.87
CA GLY A 104 -19.27 -0.63 -0.71
C GLY A 104 -17.89 -0.75 -1.36
N SER A 105 -17.36 0.32 -1.96
CA SER A 105 -16.01 0.30 -2.54
C SER A 105 -14.95 0.21 -1.46
N ILE A 106 -13.83 -0.44 -1.76
CA ILE A 106 -12.70 -0.52 -0.83
C ILE A 106 -11.98 0.84 -0.80
N VAL A 107 -11.73 1.34 0.40
CA VAL A 107 -10.95 2.58 0.62
C VAL A 107 -9.48 2.34 0.30
N ALA A 108 -8.77 3.41 -0.05
CA ALA A 108 -7.33 3.38 -0.24
C ALA A 108 -6.58 3.35 1.11
N GLU A 109 -5.30 3.03 1.04
CA GLU A 109 -4.40 3.11 2.18
C GLU A 109 -4.36 4.52 2.77
N PRO A 110 -4.25 4.65 4.10
CA PRO A 110 -4.10 5.95 4.74
C PRO A 110 -2.89 6.72 4.21
N SER A 111 -3.09 7.97 3.86
CA SER A 111 -2.03 8.86 3.39
C SER A 111 -2.31 10.29 3.84
N GLY A 112 -1.28 11.02 4.29
CA GLY A 112 -1.42 12.41 4.73
C GLY A 112 -2.48 12.60 5.83
N GLY A 113 -2.61 11.64 6.76
CA GLY A 113 -3.58 11.70 7.85
C GLY A 113 -5.04 11.53 7.39
N THR A 114 -5.27 10.84 6.26
CA THR A 114 -6.61 10.64 5.72
C THR A 114 -6.72 9.29 5.02
N ILE A 115 -7.83 8.60 5.22
CA ILE A 115 -8.25 7.43 4.46
C ILE A 115 -9.21 7.92 3.38
N THR A 116 -8.90 7.66 2.10
CA THR A 116 -9.72 8.17 1.00
C THR A 116 -10.37 7.02 0.24
N CYS A 117 -11.67 7.14 -0.05
CA CYS A 117 -12.37 6.25 -0.96
C CYS A 117 -12.13 6.69 -2.41
N PRO A 118 -11.52 5.86 -3.27
CA PRO A 118 -11.17 6.26 -4.63
C PRO A 118 -12.39 6.43 -5.55
N SER A 119 -13.51 5.79 -5.21
CA SER A 119 -14.70 5.82 -6.08
C SER A 119 -15.37 7.19 -6.13
N HIS A 120 -15.60 7.83 -5.00
CA HIS A 120 -16.34 9.10 -4.93
C HIS A 120 -15.70 10.12 -3.99
N GLY A 121 -14.46 9.90 -3.54
CA GLY A 121 -13.71 10.88 -2.78
C GLY A 121 -14.17 11.10 -1.34
N SER A 122 -14.94 10.17 -0.75
CA SER A 122 -15.21 10.19 0.69
C SER A 122 -13.90 10.09 1.47
N GLN A 123 -13.76 10.85 2.52
CA GLN A 123 -12.56 10.88 3.36
C GLN A 123 -12.90 10.57 4.81
N PHE A 124 -12.03 9.80 5.45
CA PHE A 124 -12.21 9.35 6.83
C PHE A 124 -10.94 9.62 7.64
N SER A 125 -11.13 9.77 8.93
CA SER A 125 -10.06 9.94 9.91
C SER A 125 -9.38 8.59 10.21
N PRO A 126 -8.06 8.48 10.11
CA PRO A 126 -7.36 7.24 10.49
C PRO A 126 -7.32 7.00 12.01
N ALA A 127 -7.64 8.01 12.83
CA ALA A 127 -7.61 7.89 14.28
C ALA A 127 -8.87 7.19 14.83
N ASP A 128 -10.02 7.42 14.22
CA ASP A 128 -11.33 6.96 14.74
C ASP A 128 -12.32 6.51 13.66
N GLY A 129 -11.94 6.56 12.39
CA GLY A 129 -12.79 6.16 11.26
C GLY A 129 -13.89 7.16 10.91
N SER A 130 -14.00 8.30 11.59
CA SER A 130 -15.07 9.29 11.35
C SER A 130 -15.00 9.91 9.97
N VAL A 131 -16.16 10.36 9.44
CA VAL A 131 -16.23 11.05 8.14
C VAL A 131 -15.61 12.43 8.25
N LYS A 132 -14.60 12.71 7.42
CA LYS A 132 -14.01 14.04 7.24
C LYS A 132 -14.63 14.77 6.04
N LYS A 133 -15.02 13.99 5.00
CA LYS A 133 -15.63 14.51 3.77
C LYS A 133 -16.53 13.45 3.17
N GLY A 134 -17.75 13.84 2.77
CA GLY A 134 -18.71 13.00 2.05
C GLY A 134 -18.26 12.65 0.63
N PRO A 135 -19.07 11.87 -0.08
CA PRO A 135 -20.52 11.63 0.12
C PRO A 135 -20.93 10.57 1.17
N ALA A 136 -20.01 9.81 1.75
CA ALA A 136 -20.36 8.90 2.86
C ALA A 136 -20.99 9.68 4.04
N THR A 137 -22.05 9.12 4.63
CA THR A 137 -22.80 9.72 5.74
C THR A 137 -22.47 9.11 7.10
N SER A 138 -21.75 7.99 7.10
CA SER A 138 -21.28 7.29 8.30
C SER A 138 -19.79 6.97 8.20
N GLY A 139 -19.12 6.81 9.34
CA GLY A 139 -17.71 6.43 9.43
C GLY A 139 -17.45 4.99 9.06
N LEU A 140 -16.17 4.64 8.95
CA LEU A 140 -15.72 3.27 8.80
C LEU A 140 -15.94 2.50 10.11
N ARG A 141 -16.33 1.23 10.00
CA ARG A 141 -16.52 0.38 11.17
C ARG A 141 -15.17 0.00 11.77
N ALA A 142 -14.97 0.28 13.05
CA ALA A 142 -13.77 -0.12 13.77
C ALA A 142 -13.64 -1.65 13.85
N VAL A 143 -12.41 -2.13 13.72
CA VAL A 143 -11.99 -3.51 13.93
C VAL A 143 -11.02 -3.51 15.09
N ALA A 144 -11.27 -4.37 16.08
CA ALA A 144 -10.42 -4.46 17.26
C ALA A 144 -9.09 -5.13 16.92
N VAL A 145 -7.99 -4.41 17.13
CA VAL A 145 -6.62 -4.88 16.89
C VAL A 145 -5.70 -4.47 18.02
N LYS A 146 -4.60 -5.18 18.17
CA LYS A 146 -3.47 -4.80 19.04
C LYS A 146 -2.15 -5.03 18.31
N VAL A 147 -1.11 -4.37 18.76
CA VAL A 147 0.27 -4.73 18.42
C VAL A 147 0.72 -5.84 19.38
N ASP A 148 1.21 -6.94 18.84
CA ASP A 148 1.75 -8.07 19.59
C ASP A 148 3.12 -8.43 19.00
N GLY A 149 4.18 -8.03 19.69
CA GLY A 149 5.53 -8.04 19.14
C GLY A 149 5.62 -7.17 17.87
N ASP A 150 6.00 -7.80 16.77
CA ASP A 150 6.17 -7.15 15.46
C ASP A 150 4.93 -7.31 14.57
N GLN A 151 3.80 -7.76 15.11
CA GLN A 151 2.59 -8.04 14.35
C GLN A 151 1.41 -7.19 14.82
N VAL A 152 0.57 -6.80 13.87
CA VAL A 152 -0.78 -6.31 14.15
C VAL A 152 -1.72 -7.51 14.11
N VAL A 153 -2.38 -7.78 15.22
CA VAL A 153 -3.27 -8.94 15.38
C VAL A 153 -4.69 -8.51 15.74
N LEU A 154 -5.67 -9.31 15.32
CA LEU A 154 -7.07 -9.17 15.76
C LEU A 154 -7.21 -9.57 17.23
N THR A 155 -8.11 -8.90 17.96
CA THR A 155 -8.44 -9.21 19.38
C THR A 155 -9.85 -9.74 19.49
#